data_5235f3960b3bc31a2f736087c5745662
#
_entry.id   5235f3960b3bc31a2f736087c5745662
#
_cell.length_a   1.000
_cell.length_b   1.000
_cell.length_c   1.000
_cell.angle_alpha   90.00
_cell.angle_beta   90.00
_cell.angle_gamma   90.00
#
_symmetry.space_group_name_H-M   'P 1'
#
loop_
_entity.id
_entity.type
_entity.pdbx_description
1 polymer ?
#
loop_
_entity_poly.entity_id
_entity_poly.type
_entity_poly.pdbx_seq_one_letter_code
_entity_poly.pdbx_strand_id
1 'polypeptide(L)'
;RDRSPSRGLGDVYKRQEKDSYTGFSRDNQWFWDSDESNPGCHFFALRPAIQLVTPAFKFGKDKDTGLSLVVSPGLTIPLPVNQEFNISYVPNTPGVWIPQKFDHIKNKGGKSLFYHIKSMLSLDIDQRYIFSLGYIFSNFDLYSGGRNFIVEGKRLSMPRIRFMHSFFLSIGYRF
;
A
#
# COMPACT_ATOMS: atom_id res chain seq x y z
N ARG A 1 -29.11 7.81 8.91
CA ARG A 1 -28.25 6.66 8.47
C ARG A 1 -27.67 7.01 7.12
N ASP A 2 -26.62 7.80 7.12
CA ASP A 2 -25.86 8.12 5.91
C ASP A 2 -24.93 6.96 5.57
N ARG A 3 -25.33 6.22 4.58
CA ARG A 3 -24.43 5.31 3.87
C ARG A 3 -23.82 6.08 2.72
N SER A 4 -22.71 6.78 3.00
CA SER A 4 -21.90 7.37 1.95
C SER A 4 -21.23 6.25 1.14
N PRO A 5 -21.36 6.21 -0.19
CA PRO A 5 -20.76 5.17 -1.02
C PRO A 5 -19.24 5.35 -1.28
N SER A 6 -18.59 6.27 -0.58
CA SER A 6 -17.14 6.56 -0.74
C SER A 6 -16.26 5.80 0.26
N ARG A 7 -16.57 4.55 0.58
CA ARG A 7 -15.72 3.69 1.40
C ARG A 7 -14.59 3.05 0.57
N GLY A 8 -13.82 3.90 -0.08
CA GLY A 8 -12.59 3.52 -0.75
C GLY A 8 -11.38 3.73 0.15
N LEU A 9 -10.23 3.91 -0.45
CA LEU A 9 -8.94 4.16 0.21
C LEU A 9 -8.99 5.25 1.32
N GLY A 10 -9.88 6.24 1.20
CA GLY A 10 -10.03 7.31 2.20
C GLY A 10 -10.47 6.83 3.59
N ASP A 11 -11.30 5.80 3.67
CA ASP A 11 -11.74 5.25 4.97
C ASP A 11 -10.66 4.42 5.67
N VAL A 12 -9.74 3.84 4.91
CA VAL A 12 -8.58 3.14 5.46
C VAL A 12 -7.62 4.14 6.09
N TYR A 13 -7.39 5.29 5.44
CA TYR A 13 -6.58 6.38 6.00
C TYR A 13 -7.23 7.03 7.22
N LYS A 14 -8.56 7.27 7.20
CA LYS A 14 -9.29 7.81 8.36
C LYS A 14 -9.33 6.86 9.55
N ARG A 15 -9.32 5.54 9.33
CA ARG A 15 -9.16 4.58 10.42
C ARG A 15 -7.74 4.58 11.01
N GLN A 16 -6.72 4.89 10.24
CA GLN A 16 -5.38 5.09 10.77
C GLN A 16 -5.27 6.33 11.64
N GLU A 17 -5.94 7.44 11.29
CA GLU A 17 -6.01 8.64 12.12
C GLU A 17 -6.79 8.45 13.43
N LYS A 18 -7.74 7.51 13.46
CA LYS A 18 -8.51 7.20 14.67
C LYS A 18 -7.87 6.16 15.58
N ASP A 19 -7.01 5.35 15.05
CA ASP A 19 -6.25 4.35 15.82
C ASP A 19 -4.82 4.89 16.05
N SER A 20 -4.71 6.11 16.63
CA SER A 20 -3.46 6.52 17.24
C SER A 20 -3.11 5.43 18.27
N TYR A 21 -2.07 4.71 17.99
CA TYR A 21 -1.62 3.66 18.90
C TYR A 21 -1.05 4.32 20.14
N THR A 22 -1.83 4.31 21.20
CA THR A 22 -1.52 4.95 22.45
C THR A 22 -1.54 3.92 23.59
N GLY A 23 -0.89 4.23 24.66
CA GLY A 23 -0.91 3.39 25.86
C GLY A 23 -0.11 3.97 27.01
N PHE A 24 -0.05 3.22 28.10
CA PHE A 24 0.78 3.56 29.23
C PHE A 24 2.02 2.67 29.28
N SER A 25 3.11 3.19 29.83
CA SER A 25 4.29 2.41 30.16
C SER A 25 3.95 1.34 31.23
N ARG A 26 4.78 0.31 31.35
CA ARG A 26 4.54 -0.78 32.31
C ARG A 26 4.45 -0.33 33.75
N ASP A 27 5.15 0.74 34.09
CA ASP A 27 5.17 1.36 35.41
C ASP A 27 4.11 2.46 35.61
N ASN A 28 3.28 2.69 34.57
CA ASN A 28 2.24 3.73 34.52
C ASN A 28 2.77 5.18 34.67
N GLN A 29 4.07 5.39 34.54
CA GLN A 29 4.67 6.71 34.71
C GLN A 29 4.57 7.56 33.44
N TRP A 30 4.40 6.91 32.29
CA TRP A 30 4.38 7.56 30.99
C TRP A 30 3.15 7.16 30.20
N PHE A 31 2.53 8.13 29.56
CA PHE A 31 1.61 7.92 28.45
C PHE A 31 2.41 7.99 27.15
N TRP A 32 2.30 7.00 26.30
CA TRP A 32 2.97 6.99 25.00
C TRP A 32 1.97 7.07 23.86
N ASP A 33 2.36 7.79 22.82
CA ASP A 33 1.62 7.93 21.58
C ASP A 33 2.56 7.72 20.39
N SER A 34 2.07 7.01 19.36
CA SER A 34 2.73 6.99 18.08
C SER A 34 2.46 8.32 17.40
N ASP A 35 3.49 9.11 17.23
CA ASP A 35 3.42 10.44 16.66
C ASP A 35 2.61 10.44 15.35
N GLU A 36 1.71 11.43 15.18
CA GLU A 36 0.98 11.68 13.94
C GLU A 36 1.92 11.94 12.74
N SER A 37 3.14 12.36 13.01
CA SER A 37 4.22 12.52 12.03
C SER A 37 4.84 11.19 11.60
N ASN A 38 4.40 10.06 12.16
CA ASN A 38 4.81 8.76 11.63
C ASN A 38 4.39 8.72 10.18
N PRO A 39 5.35 8.72 9.25
CA PRO A 39 5.02 8.70 7.85
C PRO A 39 4.16 7.46 7.64
N GLY A 40 2.93 7.68 7.24
CA GLY A 40 2.09 6.58 6.80
C GLY A 40 2.94 5.72 5.87
N CYS A 41 2.65 4.47 5.71
CA CYS A 41 3.45 3.47 5.00
C CYS A 41 4.08 4.00 3.70
N HIS A 42 5.14 4.80 3.81
CA HIS A 42 5.91 5.27 2.66
C HIS A 42 6.85 4.15 2.23
N PHE A 43 6.67 3.66 1.03
CA PHE A 43 7.54 2.64 0.46
C PHE A 43 7.67 2.85 -1.05
N PHE A 44 8.81 2.43 -1.57
CA PHE A 44 8.98 2.17 -2.99
C PHE A 44 8.68 0.69 -3.23
N ALA A 45 8.05 0.36 -4.35
CA ALA A 45 7.82 -1.02 -4.71
C ALA A 45 8.52 -1.34 -6.04
N LEU A 46 9.45 -2.27 -6.00
CA LEU A 46 9.98 -2.89 -7.21
C LEU A 46 9.01 -3.98 -7.65
N ARG A 47 8.64 -3.98 -8.93
CA ARG A 47 7.66 -4.91 -9.50
C ARG A 47 8.18 -5.61 -10.75
N PRO A 48 9.20 -6.48 -10.64
CA PRO A 48 9.61 -7.29 -11.76
C PRO A 48 8.47 -8.22 -12.18
N ALA A 49 8.23 -8.31 -13.51
CA ALA A 49 7.19 -9.14 -14.07
C ALA A 49 7.60 -9.70 -15.44
N ILE A 50 7.09 -10.87 -15.78
CA ILE A 50 7.17 -11.44 -17.11
C ILE A 50 5.90 -11.04 -17.85
N GLN A 51 6.04 -10.52 -19.06
CA GLN A 51 4.91 -10.10 -19.87
C GLN A 51 4.62 -11.14 -20.95
N LEU A 52 3.40 -11.67 -20.91
CA LEU A 52 2.85 -12.56 -21.91
C LEU A 52 1.82 -11.78 -22.75
N VAL A 53 2.01 -11.75 -24.05
CA VAL A 53 1.14 -11.00 -24.97
C VAL A 53 0.55 -11.98 -25.98
N THR A 54 -0.77 -11.96 -26.13
CA THR A 54 -1.43 -12.74 -27.18
C THR A 54 -1.18 -12.09 -28.55
N PRO A 55 -1.23 -12.87 -29.63
CA PRO A 55 -1.32 -12.30 -30.98
C PRO A 55 -2.46 -11.28 -31.05
N ALA A 56 -2.24 -10.17 -31.73
CA ALA A 56 -3.25 -9.14 -31.89
C ALA A 56 -4.37 -9.62 -32.84
N PHE A 57 -5.59 -9.55 -32.36
CA PHE A 57 -6.77 -9.72 -33.20
C PHE A 57 -6.98 -8.44 -34.01
N LYS A 58 -6.74 -8.50 -35.30
CA LYS A 58 -6.84 -7.36 -36.20
C LYS A 58 -8.23 -7.21 -36.78
N PHE A 59 -8.76 -5.99 -36.77
CA PHE A 59 -10.07 -5.63 -37.32
C PHE A 59 -10.03 -4.25 -37.98
N GLY A 60 -11.11 -3.86 -38.62
CA GLY A 60 -11.15 -2.67 -39.45
C GLY A 60 -10.97 -2.97 -40.95
N LYS A 61 -11.28 -2.01 -41.82
CA LYS A 61 -11.20 -2.19 -43.29
C LYS A 61 -9.76 -2.48 -43.74
N ASP A 62 -8.79 -1.79 -43.15
CA ASP A 62 -7.37 -1.91 -43.52
C ASP A 62 -6.58 -2.76 -42.52
N LYS A 63 -7.26 -3.38 -41.53
CA LYS A 63 -6.65 -4.17 -40.45
C LYS A 63 -5.62 -3.40 -39.62
N ASP A 64 -5.77 -2.08 -39.53
CA ASP A 64 -4.84 -1.21 -38.82
C ASP A 64 -5.12 -1.13 -37.30
N THR A 65 -6.26 -1.67 -36.90
CA THR A 65 -6.65 -1.76 -35.49
C THR A 65 -6.44 -3.18 -34.96
N GLY A 66 -5.77 -3.30 -33.84
CA GLY A 66 -5.46 -4.58 -33.22
C GLY A 66 -5.84 -4.60 -31.74
N LEU A 67 -6.45 -5.69 -31.30
CA LEU A 67 -6.76 -5.95 -29.89
C LEU A 67 -5.89 -7.08 -29.38
N SER A 68 -5.21 -6.89 -28.27
CA SER A 68 -4.39 -7.91 -27.64
C SER A 68 -4.67 -8.00 -26.14
N LEU A 69 -4.53 -9.20 -25.60
CA LEU A 69 -4.55 -9.43 -24.16
C LEU A 69 -3.10 -9.56 -23.66
N VAL A 70 -2.80 -8.84 -22.61
CA VAL A 70 -1.51 -8.89 -21.93
C VAL A 70 -1.72 -9.39 -20.53
N VAL A 71 -0.97 -10.42 -20.14
CA VAL A 71 -0.95 -10.96 -18.77
C VAL A 71 0.47 -10.90 -18.25
N SER A 72 0.65 -10.29 -17.09
CA SER A 72 1.98 -10.08 -16.51
C SER A 72 2.00 -10.56 -15.06
N PRO A 73 2.33 -11.85 -14.84
CA PRO A 73 2.65 -12.32 -13.51
C PRO A 73 3.98 -11.73 -13.05
N GLY A 74 4.04 -11.37 -11.79
CA GLY A 74 5.24 -10.73 -11.24
C GLY A 74 5.30 -10.74 -9.73
N LEU A 75 6.37 -10.14 -9.22
CA LEU A 75 6.66 -10.01 -7.81
C LEU A 75 6.58 -8.54 -7.39
N THR A 76 6.22 -8.29 -6.14
CA THR A 76 6.26 -6.97 -5.53
C THR A 76 7.18 -7.02 -4.33
N ILE A 77 8.19 -6.18 -4.33
CA ILE A 77 9.22 -6.07 -3.29
C ILE A 77 9.14 -4.67 -2.71
N PRO A 78 8.61 -4.49 -1.49
CA PRO A 78 8.58 -3.19 -0.83
C PRO A 78 9.96 -2.79 -0.32
N LEU A 79 10.29 -1.51 -0.42
CA LEU A 79 11.50 -0.90 0.11
C LEU A 79 11.13 0.38 0.88
N PRO A 80 11.40 0.49 2.17
CA PRO A 80 12.02 -0.52 3.04
C PRO A 80 11.07 -1.68 3.37
N VAL A 81 11.64 -2.86 3.65
CA VAL A 81 10.87 -4.05 4.08
C VAL A 81 10.29 -3.88 5.48
N ASN A 82 11.05 -3.23 6.35
CA ASN A 82 10.67 -2.95 7.72
C ASN A 82 10.38 -1.46 7.88
N GLN A 83 9.29 -1.14 8.54
CA GLN A 83 8.93 0.23 8.88
C GLN A 83 9.48 0.61 10.25
N GLU A 84 9.63 1.91 10.46
CA GLU A 84 10.11 2.49 11.69
C GLU A 84 9.02 3.40 12.25
N PHE A 85 8.90 3.44 13.56
CA PHE A 85 7.93 4.28 14.26
C PHE A 85 8.63 5.14 15.31
N ASN A 86 8.26 6.41 15.35
CA ASN A 86 8.61 7.32 16.43
C ASN A 86 7.51 7.28 17.48
N ILE A 87 7.90 7.09 18.71
CA ILE A 87 7.00 7.08 19.87
C ILE A 87 7.37 8.25 20.75
N SER A 88 6.40 9.06 21.09
CA SER A 88 6.53 10.13 22.07
C SER A 88 5.97 9.70 23.41
N TYR A 89 6.62 10.11 24.48
CA TYR A 89 6.23 9.82 25.84
C TYR A 89 5.94 11.11 26.61
N VAL A 90 4.76 11.19 27.17
CA VAL A 90 4.33 12.29 28.04
C VAL A 90 4.26 11.76 29.47
N PRO A 91 4.80 12.47 30.48
CA PRO A 91 4.65 12.06 31.89
C PRO A 91 3.18 11.91 32.25
N ASN A 92 2.82 10.83 32.92
CA ASN A 92 1.46 10.62 33.44
C ASN A 92 1.23 11.45 34.72
N THR A 93 1.44 12.76 34.59
CA THR A 93 1.29 13.74 35.68
C THR A 93 0.23 14.75 35.28
N PRO A 94 -0.75 15.05 36.14
CA PRO A 94 -1.76 16.05 35.84
C PRO A 94 -1.15 17.41 35.44
N GLY A 95 -1.61 17.98 34.34
CA GLY A 95 -1.15 19.28 33.84
C GLY A 95 0.09 19.25 32.95
N VAL A 96 0.70 18.11 32.74
CA VAL A 96 1.84 17.95 31.83
C VAL A 96 1.38 17.27 30.55
N TRP A 97 1.51 17.99 29.42
CA TRP A 97 1.06 17.51 28.10
C TRP A 97 2.17 17.53 27.03
N ILE A 98 3.38 17.92 27.44
CA ILE A 98 4.52 18.06 26.53
C ILE A 98 5.32 16.75 26.55
N PRO A 99 5.59 16.14 25.40
CA PRO A 99 6.46 14.97 25.33
C PRO A 99 7.87 15.29 25.85
N GLN A 100 8.38 14.44 26.72
CA GLN A 100 9.71 14.60 27.31
C GLN A 100 10.69 13.53 26.89
N LYS A 101 10.18 12.40 26.38
CA LYS A 101 11.00 11.29 25.89
C LYS A 101 10.50 10.88 24.52
N PHE A 102 11.44 10.56 23.63
CA PHE A 102 11.18 10.04 22.29
C PHE A 102 11.93 8.73 22.11
N ASP A 103 11.30 7.79 21.48
CA ASP A 103 11.90 6.50 21.14
C ASP A 103 11.66 6.19 19.67
N HIS A 104 12.62 5.51 19.05
CA HIS A 104 12.57 5.11 17.66
C HIS A 104 12.59 3.59 17.56
N ILE A 105 11.46 3.02 17.17
CA ILE A 105 11.28 1.57 17.13
C ILE A 105 11.29 1.10 15.68
N LYS A 106 12.21 0.18 15.40
CA LYS A 106 12.31 -0.49 14.10
C LYS A 106 11.62 -1.84 14.14
N ASN A 107 10.74 -2.08 13.18
CA ASN A 107 10.11 -3.39 13.03
C ASN A 107 11.15 -4.45 12.62
N LYS A 108 10.96 -5.66 13.11
CA LYS A 108 11.73 -6.84 12.71
C LYS A 108 10.75 -7.90 12.21
N GLY A 109 10.74 -8.19 10.92
CA GLY A 109 9.90 -9.25 10.37
C GLY A 109 8.83 -8.79 9.39
N GLY A 110 9.06 -7.69 8.69
CA GLY A 110 8.27 -7.32 7.51
C GLY A 110 8.40 -8.38 6.42
N LYS A 111 7.32 -8.64 5.70
CA LYS A 111 7.35 -9.54 4.55
C LYS A 111 7.97 -8.81 3.36
N SER A 112 9.01 -9.39 2.77
CA SER A 112 9.80 -8.78 1.70
C SER A 112 9.32 -9.11 0.30
N LEU A 113 8.47 -10.14 0.14
CA LEU A 113 8.07 -10.63 -1.16
C LEU A 113 6.58 -10.90 -1.23
N PHE A 114 5.96 -10.35 -2.26
CA PHE A 114 4.56 -10.54 -2.60
C PHE A 114 4.45 -10.84 -4.08
N TYR A 115 3.32 -11.41 -4.51
CA TYR A 115 3.05 -11.61 -5.93
C TYR A 115 1.98 -10.64 -6.43
N HIS A 116 2.00 -10.36 -7.72
CA HIS A 116 0.94 -9.68 -8.42
C HIS A 116 0.70 -10.30 -9.79
N ILE A 117 -0.50 -10.15 -10.28
CA ILE A 117 -0.88 -10.49 -11.64
C ILE A 117 -1.53 -9.26 -12.23
N LYS A 118 -0.96 -8.74 -13.30
CA LYS A 118 -1.51 -7.65 -14.10
C LYS A 118 -2.13 -8.25 -15.36
N SER A 119 -3.38 -7.97 -15.61
CA SER A 119 -4.08 -8.31 -16.84
C SER A 119 -4.52 -7.04 -17.54
N MET A 120 -4.32 -6.93 -18.84
CA MET A 120 -4.55 -5.71 -19.58
C MET A 120 -5.08 -6.06 -20.97
N LEU A 121 -6.16 -5.39 -21.37
CA LEU A 121 -6.66 -5.39 -22.74
C LEU A 121 -6.09 -4.15 -23.42
N SER A 122 -5.39 -4.36 -24.53
CA SER A 122 -4.70 -3.29 -25.26
C SER A 122 -5.25 -3.18 -26.67
N LEU A 123 -5.72 -1.99 -27.02
CA LEU A 123 -6.21 -1.61 -28.32
C LEU A 123 -5.14 -0.74 -29.01
N ASP A 124 -4.62 -1.23 -30.12
CA ASP A 124 -3.67 -0.52 -30.99
C ASP A 124 -4.45 0.02 -32.21
N ILE A 125 -4.39 1.32 -32.41
CA ILE A 125 -5.07 2.00 -33.53
C ILE A 125 -4.00 2.63 -34.41
N ASP A 126 -4.07 2.33 -35.73
CA ASP A 126 -3.17 2.84 -36.75
C ASP A 126 -1.68 2.62 -36.44
N GLN A 127 -1.39 1.59 -35.64
CA GLN A 127 -0.03 1.28 -35.16
C GLN A 127 0.67 2.45 -34.43
N ARG A 128 -0.08 3.48 -34.04
CA ARG A 128 0.42 4.70 -33.39
C ARG A 128 -0.16 4.91 -32.01
N TYR A 129 -1.44 4.72 -31.84
CA TYR A 129 -2.14 5.00 -30.58
C TYR A 129 -2.45 3.70 -29.87
N ILE A 130 -2.09 3.63 -28.61
CA ILE A 130 -2.33 2.46 -27.77
C ILE A 130 -3.20 2.88 -26.61
N PHE A 131 -4.37 2.28 -26.49
CA PHE A 131 -5.27 2.43 -25.37
C PHE A 131 -5.33 1.13 -24.60
N SER A 132 -5.14 1.18 -23.30
CA SER A 132 -5.17 -0.04 -22.51
C SER A 132 -6.00 0.14 -21.25
N LEU A 133 -6.85 -0.85 -21.00
CA LEU A 133 -7.58 -0.99 -19.74
C LEU A 133 -7.06 -2.22 -19.02
N GLY A 134 -6.71 -2.06 -17.76
CA GLY A 134 -6.10 -3.16 -17.03
C GLY A 134 -6.55 -3.27 -15.59
N TYR A 135 -6.23 -4.42 -15.04
CA TYR A 135 -6.52 -4.83 -13.68
C TYR A 135 -5.31 -5.48 -13.07
N ILE A 136 -5.02 -5.12 -11.83
CA ILE A 136 -3.94 -5.70 -11.03
C ILE A 136 -4.54 -6.35 -9.80
N PHE A 137 -4.24 -7.62 -9.64
CA PHE A 137 -4.46 -8.38 -8.43
C PHE A 137 -3.13 -8.60 -7.71
N SER A 138 -3.08 -8.36 -6.42
CA SER A 138 -1.87 -8.56 -5.62
C SER A 138 -2.21 -9.02 -4.20
N ASN A 139 -1.36 -9.85 -3.63
CA ASN A 139 -1.40 -10.16 -2.20
C ASN A 139 -0.54 -9.21 -1.36
N PHE A 140 -0.18 -8.06 -1.92
CA PHE A 140 0.61 -7.07 -1.22
C PHE A 140 -0.14 -6.53 0.00
N ASP A 141 0.51 -6.65 1.15
CA ASP A 141 -0.01 -6.15 2.42
C ASP A 141 0.75 -4.88 2.82
N LEU A 142 0.08 -3.75 2.67
CA LEU A 142 0.61 -2.42 2.96
C LEU A 142 1.19 -2.30 4.37
N TYR A 143 0.60 -3.01 5.33
CA TYR A 143 0.97 -2.95 6.73
C TYR A 143 1.97 -4.03 7.16
N SER A 144 2.46 -4.83 6.21
CA SER A 144 3.37 -5.93 6.54
C SER A 144 4.67 -5.45 7.21
N GLY A 145 5.18 -4.30 6.77
CA GLY A 145 6.39 -3.69 7.31
C GLY A 145 6.26 -3.16 8.74
N GLY A 146 5.03 -2.85 9.17
CA GLY A 146 4.73 -2.36 10.53
C GLY A 146 4.09 -3.40 11.45
N ARG A 147 3.86 -4.62 10.97
CA ARG A 147 3.21 -5.67 11.78
C ARG A 147 4.17 -6.19 12.84
N ASN A 148 3.63 -6.47 14.02
CA ASN A 148 4.39 -6.97 15.18
C ASN A 148 5.22 -5.94 15.96
N PHE A 149 4.92 -4.65 15.83
CA PHE A 149 5.46 -3.67 16.75
C PHE A 149 5.03 -3.98 18.18
N ILE A 150 5.97 -3.87 19.10
CA ILE A 150 5.74 -4.01 20.53
C ILE A 150 6.27 -2.75 21.20
N VAL A 151 5.38 -2.00 21.81
CA VAL A 151 5.69 -0.80 22.59
C VAL A 151 5.33 -1.09 24.04
N GLU A 152 6.28 -0.96 24.96
CA GLU A 152 6.09 -1.20 26.40
C GLU A 152 5.42 -2.56 26.70
N GLY A 153 5.71 -3.57 25.88
CA GLY A 153 5.12 -4.91 26.02
C GLY A 153 3.73 -5.07 25.42
N LYS A 154 3.12 -3.99 24.92
CA LYS A 154 1.85 -4.04 24.20
C LYS A 154 2.12 -4.21 22.71
N ARG A 155 1.55 -5.25 22.13
CA ARG A 155 1.61 -5.46 20.67
C ARG A 155 0.61 -4.56 19.98
N LEU A 156 1.06 -3.81 18.96
CA LEU A 156 0.19 -3.00 18.14
C LEU A 156 -0.52 -3.88 17.11
N SER A 157 -1.86 -3.76 17.05
CA SER A 157 -2.69 -4.52 16.14
C SER A 157 -2.86 -3.72 14.85
N MET A 158 -2.11 -4.06 13.81
CA MET A 158 -2.26 -3.44 12.50
C MET A 158 -3.26 -4.18 11.61
N PRO A 159 -4.02 -3.47 10.78
CA PRO A 159 -4.90 -4.09 9.81
C PRO A 159 -4.12 -5.05 8.91
N ARG A 160 -4.80 -6.06 8.41
CA ARG A 160 -4.24 -7.01 7.44
C ARG A 160 -4.99 -6.90 6.13
N ILE A 161 -4.29 -6.48 5.09
CA ILE A 161 -4.78 -6.53 3.73
C ILE A 161 -4.37 -7.88 3.14
N ARG A 162 -5.35 -8.71 2.82
CA ARG A 162 -5.09 -10.02 2.21
C ARG A 162 -4.85 -9.90 0.72
N PHE A 163 -5.64 -9.05 0.06
CA PHE A 163 -5.60 -8.85 -1.38
C PHE A 163 -5.84 -7.38 -1.72
N MET A 164 -5.10 -6.89 -2.68
CA MET A 164 -5.28 -5.58 -3.30
C MET A 164 -5.80 -5.76 -4.72
N HIS A 165 -6.74 -4.91 -5.09
CA HIS A 165 -7.34 -4.83 -6.41
C HIS A 165 -7.18 -3.41 -6.93
N SER A 166 -6.67 -3.26 -8.15
CA SER A 166 -6.49 -1.95 -8.77
C SER A 166 -6.88 -2.01 -10.24
N PHE A 167 -7.61 -1.00 -10.69
CA PHE A 167 -7.86 -0.77 -12.11
C PHE A 167 -6.98 0.37 -12.58
N PHE A 168 -6.56 0.31 -13.84
CA PHE A 168 -5.80 1.38 -14.46
C PHE A 168 -6.18 1.55 -15.92
N LEU A 169 -6.02 2.78 -16.40
CA LEU A 169 -6.11 3.16 -17.80
C LEU A 169 -4.74 3.63 -18.24
N SER A 170 -4.32 3.25 -19.43
CA SER A 170 -3.06 3.69 -20.01
C SER A 170 -3.29 4.15 -21.44
N ILE A 171 -2.63 5.24 -21.80
CA ILE A 171 -2.61 5.80 -23.15
C ILE A 171 -1.14 5.87 -23.56
N GLY A 172 -0.84 5.34 -24.73
CA GLY A 172 0.50 5.34 -25.30
C GLY A 172 0.49 5.86 -26.73
N TYR A 173 1.62 6.38 -27.14
CA TYR A 173 1.89 6.76 -28.52
C TYR A 173 3.20 6.13 -28.97
N ARG A 174 3.18 5.54 -30.16
CA ARG A 174 4.37 4.95 -30.79
C ARG A 174 4.89 5.91 -31.85
N PHE A 175 6.12 6.31 -31.72
CA PHE A 175 6.84 7.19 -32.64
C PHE A 175 7.33 6.42 -33.89
#